data_a911473c7c21ba8ab507ebdc2cdc2380
#
_entry.id   a911473c7c21ba8ab507ebdc2cdc2380
#
_cell.length_a   1.000
_cell.length_b   1.000
_cell.length_c   1.000
_cell.angle_alpha   90.00
_cell.angle_beta   90.00
_cell.angle_gamma   90.00
#
_symmetry.space_group_name_H-M   'P 1'
#
loop_
_entity.id
_entity.type
_entity.pdbx_description
1 polymer ?
#
loop_
_entity_poly.entity_id
_entity_poly.type
_entity_poly.pdbx_seq_one_letter_code
_entity_poly.pdbx_strand_id
1 'polypeptide(L)'
;LSLAGGRRGLNAPRSGAFWGFWNVIEKQRERAPKTIVIENVAGLLSSHNGRDFTTLLSQFADAGYRVGAMLIDAAMFSPQSRQRLFIVAHKGKLPASLTRDHPDAVFHPATLCNAVDALPDQTRMAWVWWRLPYPPRRNADLAALLDRNPPEHVWRSEDATQKLLAQMTPLHRQRVEAALADPKWNAGAVFRRIRLEKNERVQRAEIRYDGMAGCLRTPAGGSSKQLLLVTEHGRPRLRPVLAREAARLMGLEDSYRLPLGETN
;
A
#
# COMPACT_ATOMS: atom_id res chain seq x y z
N LEU A 1 6.79 9.89 1.77
CA LEU A 1 7.67 9.32 2.81
C LEU A 1 7.79 7.81 2.60
N SER A 2 8.94 7.34 2.13
CA SER A 2 9.17 5.91 1.93
C SER A 2 9.72 5.29 3.22
N LEU A 3 9.13 4.20 3.72
CA LEU A 3 9.70 3.37 4.79
C LEU A 3 11.07 2.77 4.39
N ALA A 4 11.37 2.69 3.08
CA ALA A 4 12.65 2.23 2.54
C ALA A 4 13.76 3.30 2.58
N GLY A 5 13.46 4.54 2.98
CA GLY A 5 14.39 5.69 2.95
C GLY A 5 14.93 6.11 4.31
N GLY A 6 15.22 5.19 5.24
CA GLY A 6 15.96 5.54 6.47
C GLY A 6 15.17 6.34 7.51
N ARG A 7 13.85 6.47 7.40
CA ARG A 7 12.93 7.12 8.36
C ARG A 7 13.29 8.57 8.76
N ARG A 8 13.93 9.33 7.89
CA ARG A 8 14.37 10.73 8.18
C ARG A 8 13.27 11.78 7.97
N GLY A 9 12.01 11.39 7.80
CA GLY A 9 10.85 12.28 7.67
C GLY A 9 10.92 13.23 6.46
N LEU A 10 10.28 14.39 6.58
CA LEU A 10 10.25 15.43 5.55
C LEU A 10 11.64 16.04 5.24
N ASN A 11 12.61 15.89 6.13
CA ASN A 11 13.97 16.39 5.95
C ASN A 11 14.91 15.42 5.21
N ALA A 12 14.44 14.23 4.80
CA ALA A 12 15.26 13.30 4.02
C ALA A 12 15.37 13.76 2.56
N PRO A 13 16.50 13.51 1.86
CA PRO A 13 16.69 13.93 0.47
C PRO A 13 15.57 13.49 -0.49
N ARG A 14 14.97 12.33 -0.25
CA ARG A 14 13.82 11.84 -1.04
C ARG A 14 12.46 12.40 -0.60
N SER A 15 12.33 12.84 0.64
CA SER A 15 11.13 13.51 1.18
C SER A 15 11.20 15.02 0.98
N GLY A 16 12.38 15.56 0.72
CA GLY A 16 12.61 16.94 0.30
C GLY A 16 11.92 17.29 -1.04
N ALA A 17 11.47 16.29 -1.80
CA ALA A 17 10.63 16.50 -2.98
C ALA A 17 9.33 17.28 -2.65
N PHE A 18 8.79 17.16 -1.42
CA PHE A 18 7.65 17.97 -1.01
C PHE A 18 7.98 19.45 -1.00
N TRP A 19 9.10 19.84 -0.44
CA TRP A 19 9.49 21.25 -0.36
C TRP A 19 9.80 21.85 -1.74
N GLY A 20 10.41 21.06 -2.63
CA GLY A 20 10.60 21.47 -4.02
C GLY A 20 9.26 21.68 -4.74
N PHE A 21 8.32 20.73 -4.57
CA PHE A 21 6.95 20.86 -5.07
C PHE A 21 6.25 22.07 -4.47
N TRP A 22 6.32 22.25 -3.15
CA TRP A 22 5.69 23.38 -2.46
C TRP A 22 6.20 24.74 -2.92
N ASN A 23 7.52 24.89 -3.08
CA ASN A 23 8.14 26.10 -3.62
C ASN A 23 7.61 26.44 -5.04
N VAL A 24 7.33 25.43 -5.87
CA VAL A 24 6.70 25.65 -7.18
C VAL A 24 5.29 26.21 -7.01
N ILE A 25 4.49 25.66 -6.08
CA ILE A 25 3.12 26.10 -5.79
C ILE A 25 3.13 27.57 -5.31
N GLU A 26 3.99 27.92 -4.35
CA GLU A 26 4.09 29.28 -3.81
C GLU A 26 4.46 30.32 -4.89
N LYS A 27 5.38 29.97 -5.78
CA LYS A 27 5.78 30.84 -6.90
C LYS A 27 4.67 31.10 -7.91
N GLN A 28 3.65 30.24 -7.98
CA GLN A 28 2.50 30.46 -8.86
C GLN A 28 1.56 31.58 -8.37
N ARG A 29 1.62 31.96 -7.10
CA ARG A 29 0.79 33.02 -6.49
C ARG A 29 -0.71 32.82 -6.84
N GLU A 30 -1.31 33.75 -7.57
CA GLU A 30 -2.72 33.67 -7.97
C GLU A 30 -3.03 32.53 -8.95
N ARG A 31 -2.04 32.05 -9.68
CA ARG A 31 -2.15 30.88 -10.58
C ARG A 31 -1.95 29.54 -9.86
N ALA A 32 -1.72 29.54 -8.54
CA ALA A 32 -1.59 28.30 -7.78
C ALA A 32 -2.85 27.43 -7.96
N PRO A 33 -2.70 26.11 -8.05
CA PRO A 33 -3.83 25.21 -8.27
C PRO A 33 -4.85 25.34 -7.14
N LYS A 34 -6.13 25.38 -7.49
CA LYS A 34 -7.21 25.42 -6.50
C LYS A 34 -7.32 24.12 -5.72
N THR A 35 -6.94 23.00 -6.32
CA THR A 35 -6.98 21.68 -5.68
C THR A 35 -5.61 21.01 -5.82
N ILE A 36 -5.13 20.49 -4.71
CA ILE A 36 -3.87 19.72 -4.63
C ILE A 36 -4.20 18.37 -3.99
N VAL A 37 -3.75 17.29 -4.61
CA VAL A 37 -3.88 15.94 -4.09
C VAL A 37 -2.47 15.35 -3.92
N ILE A 38 -2.20 14.85 -2.71
CA ILE A 38 -0.94 14.17 -2.38
C ILE A 38 -1.25 12.74 -1.97
N GLU A 39 -0.57 11.77 -2.58
CA GLU A 39 -0.56 10.37 -2.15
C GLU A 39 0.66 10.12 -1.27
N ASN A 40 0.45 9.45 -0.15
CA ASN A 40 1.51 9.05 0.76
C ASN A 40 1.21 7.68 1.41
N VAL A 41 2.18 7.14 2.13
CA VAL A 41 1.97 5.95 2.96
C VAL A 41 1.28 6.33 4.28
N ALA A 42 0.50 5.41 4.84
CA ALA A 42 -0.16 5.61 6.15
C ALA A 42 0.82 5.96 7.28
N GLY A 43 2.08 5.53 7.15
CA GLY A 43 3.14 5.85 8.13
C GLY A 43 3.47 7.33 8.29
N LEU A 44 2.98 8.22 7.40
CA LEU A 44 3.08 9.67 7.57
C LEU A 44 2.38 10.13 8.84
N LEU A 45 1.26 9.51 9.22
CA LEU A 45 0.47 9.87 10.42
C LEU A 45 1.27 9.75 11.72
N SER A 46 2.22 8.80 11.78
CA SER A 46 3.04 8.55 12.98
C SER A 46 4.52 8.94 12.82
N SER A 47 4.90 9.45 11.66
CA SER A 47 6.29 9.85 11.39
C SER A 47 6.71 10.98 12.33
N HIS A 48 7.87 10.80 13.00
CA HIS A 48 8.38 11.74 14.02
C HIS A 48 7.33 12.13 15.07
N ASN A 49 6.56 11.17 15.55
CA ASN A 49 5.46 11.38 16.50
C ASN A 49 4.36 12.32 15.93
N GLY A 50 4.02 12.17 14.63
CA GLY A 50 2.99 12.95 13.96
C GLY A 50 3.46 14.31 13.42
N ARG A 51 4.67 14.76 13.74
CA ARG A 51 5.18 16.07 13.33
C ARG A 51 5.20 16.26 11.82
N ASP A 52 5.54 15.22 11.05
CA ASP A 52 5.58 15.32 9.58
C ASP A 52 4.19 15.56 9.00
N PHE A 53 3.18 14.88 9.52
CA PHE A 53 1.79 15.08 9.12
C PHE A 53 1.32 16.49 9.47
N THR A 54 1.55 16.94 10.71
CA THR A 54 1.23 18.29 11.18
C THR A 54 1.89 19.35 10.31
N THR A 55 3.19 19.27 10.09
CA THR A 55 3.93 20.25 9.28
C THR A 55 3.35 20.37 7.87
N LEU A 56 3.05 19.24 7.23
CA LEU A 56 2.49 19.22 5.88
C LEU A 56 1.10 19.86 5.84
N LEU A 57 0.23 19.56 6.80
CA LEU A 57 -1.12 20.14 6.84
C LEU A 57 -1.10 21.63 7.20
N SER A 58 -0.24 22.06 8.15
CA SER A 58 -0.11 23.46 8.50
C SER A 58 0.34 24.29 7.29
N GLN A 59 1.24 23.76 6.46
CA GLN A 59 1.69 24.43 5.24
C GLN A 59 0.52 24.72 4.27
N PHE A 60 -0.44 23.79 4.15
CA PHE A 60 -1.65 24.02 3.35
C PHE A 60 -2.60 25.04 4.02
N ALA A 61 -2.82 24.90 5.33
CA ALA A 61 -3.70 25.81 6.08
C ALA A 61 -3.19 27.26 6.03
N ASP A 62 -1.89 27.47 6.26
CA ASP A 62 -1.23 28.79 6.21
C ASP A 62 -1.32 29.42 4.82
N ALA A 63 -1.31 28.60 3.78
CA ALA A 63 -1.53 29.07 2.40
C ALA A 63 -3.01 29.26 2.02
N GLY A 64 -3.93 29.15 2.97
CA GLY A 64 -5.36 29.39 2.78
C GLY A 64 -6.14 28.25 2.11
N TYR A 65 -5.63 27.01 2.15
CA TYR A 65 -6.37 25.82 1.72
C TYR A 65 -7.19 25.25 2.88
N ARG A 66 -8.39 24.78 2.57
CA ARG A 66 -9.08 23.76 3.37
C ARG A 66 -8.45 22.44 3.05
N VAL A 67 -8.15 21.63 4.07
CA VAL A 67 -7.36 20.40 3.88
C VAL A 67 -7.96 19.24 4.68
N GLY A 68 -7.97 18.07 4.11
CA GLY A 68 -8.37 16.84 4.76
C GLY A 68 -7.63 15.65 4.19
N ALA A 69 -7.71 14.52 4.88
CA ALA A 69 -7.05 13.30 4.43
C ALA A 69 -7.97 12.08 4.58
N MET A 70 -7.66 11.05 3.81
CA MET A 70 -8.38 9.77 3.80
C MET A 70 -7.38 8.62 3.69
N LEU A 71 -7.63 7.54 4.40
CA LEU A 71 -6.92 6.28 4.24
C LEU A 71 -7.74 5.36 3.33
N ILE A 72 -7.18 5.02 2.18
CA ILE A 72 -7.83 4.15 1.19
C ILE A 72 -6.92 2.93 0.98
N ASP A 73 -7.49 1.74 1.10
CA ASP A 73 -6.78 0.49 0.77
C ASP A 73 -7.19 0.03 -0.64
N ALA A 74 -6.21 -0.28 -1.48
CA ALA A 74 -6.47 -0.90 -2.78
C ALA A 74 -7.27 -2.20 -2.67
N ALA A 75 -7.28 -2.84 -1.49
CA ALA A 75 -8.11 -4.00 -1.17
C ALA A 75 -9.62 -3.77 -1.41
N MET A 76 -10.06 -2.53 -1.41
CA MET A 76 -11.43 -2.16 -1.74
C MET A 76 -11.76 -2.35 -3.23
N PHE A 77 -10.76 -2.33 -4.10
CA PHE A 77 -10.91 -2.33 -5.57
C PHE A 77 -10.29 -3.56 -6.24
N SER A 78 -9.14 -4.02 -5.75
CA SER A 78 -8.40 -5.16 -6.29
C SER A 78 -7.90 -6.04 -5.13
N PRO A 79 -7.58 -7.34 -5.37
CA PRO A 79 -7.10 -8.21 -4.32
C PRO A 79 -5.63 -7.91 -3.94
N GLN A 80 -5.33 -6.65 -3.64
CA GLN A 80 -4.03 -6.18 -3.21
C GLN A 80 -4.15 -5.34 -1.93
N SER A 81 -3.47 -5.73 -0.87
CA SER A 81 -3.39 -4.92 0.35
C SER A 81 -2.37 -3.80 0.17
N ARG A 82 -2.87 -2.58 -0.09
CA ARG A 82 -2.07 -1.39 -0.32
C ARG A 82 -2.77 -0.16 0.26
N GLN A 83 -2.61 0.06 1.54
CA GLN A 83 -3.17 1.23 2.22
C GLN A 83 -2.37 2.49 1.88
N ARG A 84 -3.05 3.57 1.51
CA ARG A 84 -2.48 4.87 1.19
C ARG A 84 -3.25 6.00 1.85
N LEU A 85 -2.50 7.01 2.26
CA LEU A 85 -3.03 8.28 2.76
C LEU A 85 -3.13 9.25 1.59
N PHE A 86 -4.34 9.65 1.27
CA PHE A 86 -4.61 10.71 0.31
C PHE A 86 -4.91 11.99 1.07
N ILE A 87 -4.13 13.04 0.82
CA ILE A 87 -4.35 14.37 1.38
C ILE A 87 -4.88 15.24 0.26
N VAL A 88 -6.03 15.86 0.47
CA VAL A 88 -6.67 16.75 -0.50
C VAL A 88 -6.80 18.13 0.13
N ALA A 89 -6.21 19.11 -0.53
CA ALA A 89 -6.29 20.52 -0.16
C ALA A 89 -7.02 21.30 -1.25
N HIS A 90 -7.93 22.22 -0.85
CA HIS A 90 -8.73 22.99 -1.79
C HIS A 90 -8.90 24.43 -1.34
N LYS A 91 -8.74 25.38 -2.28
CA LYS A 91 -9.06 26.79 -2.11
C LYS A 91 -10.42 27.14 -2.70
N GLY A 92 -11.21 27.88 -1.97
CA GLY A 92 -12.51 28.34 -2.39
C GLY A 92 -13.68 27.61 -1.73
N LYS A 93 -14.87 27.81 -2.28
CA LYS A 93 -16.10 27.23 -1.74
C LYS A 93 -16.13 25.73 -2.00
N LEU A 94 -16.32 24.95 -0.94
CA LEU A 94 -16.48 23.51 -1.03
C LEU A 94 -17.97 23.16 -1.17
N PRO A 95 -18.34 22.32 -2.15
CA PRO A 95 -19.69 21.78 -2.21
C PRO A 95 -19.99 20.91 -0.98
N ALA A 96 -21.17 21.09 -0.37
CA ALA A 96 -21.60 20.29 0.77
C ALA A 96 -21.67 18.78 0.46
N SER A 97 -21.88 18.43 -0.82
CA SER A 97 -21.86 17.04 -1.27
C SER A 97 -20.51 16.33 -1.15
N LEU A 98 -19.42 17.09 -1.09
CA LEU A 98 -18.05 16.57 -0.98
C LEU A 98 -17.51 16.55 0.46
N THR A 99 -18.26 17.08 1.41
CA THR A 99 -17.84 17.23 2.82
C THR A 99 -18.81 16.58 3.79
N ARG A 100 -18.34 16.33 5.00
CA ARG A 100 -19.08 15.76 6.13
C ARG A 100 -18.73 16.52 7.40
N ASP A 101 -19.62 16.47 8.38
CA ASP A 101 -19.38 17.06 9.70
C ASP A 101 -18.59 16.12 10.62
N HIS A 102 -18.61 14.82 10.33
CA HIS A 102 -17.99 13.78 11.15
C HIS A 102 -17.15 12.81 10.31
N PRO A 103 -16.14 12.15 10.90
CA PRO A 103 -15.35 11.14 10.20
C PRO A 103 -16.22 9.95 9.76
N ASP A 104 -15.80 9.29 8.70
CA ASP A 104 -16.34 8.04 8.21
C ASP A 104 -15.38 6.91 8.51
N ALA A 105 -15.78 5.91 9.27
CA ALA A 105 -14.90 4.85 9.73
C ALA A 105 -14.19 4.07 8.58
N VAL A 106 -14.77 4.08 7.37
CA VAL A 106 -14.17 3.40 6.20
C VAL A 106 -12.95 4.16 5.69
N PHE A 107 -13.02 5.49 5.62
CA PHE A 107 -11.95 6.33 5.07
C PHE A 107 -11.16 7.10 6.13
N HIS A 108 -11.71 7.24 7.32
CA HIS A 108 -11.13 7.99 8.45
C HIS A 108 -11.04 7.10 9.68
N PRO A 109 -10.14 6.08 9.69
CA PRO A 109 -9.98 5.20 10.84
C PRO A 109 -9.43 5.96 12.06
N ALA A 110 -9.54 5.36 13.24
CA ALA A 110 -9.13 5.96 14.51
C ALA A 110 -7.70 6.54 14.49
N THR A 111 -6.78 5.89 13.77
CA THR A 111 -5.39 6.39 13.63
C THR A 111 -5.31 7.75 12.94
N LEU A 112 -6.18 8.01 11.97
CA LEU A 112 -6.27 9.31 11.32
C LEU A 112 -7.00 10.31 12.23
N CYS A 113 -8.10 9.93 12.87
CA CYS A 113 -8.82 10.80 13.81
C CYS A 113 -7.90 11.29 14.94
N ASN A 114 -7.15 10.38 15.57
CA ASN A 114 -6.19 10.75 16.61
C ASN A 114 -5.09 11.71 16.10
N ALA A 115 -4.64 11.54 14.86
CA ALA A 115 -3.67 12.45 14.26
C ALA A 115 -4.27 13.85 14.01
N VAL A 116 -5.56 13.93 13.67
CA VAL A 116 -6.29 15.19 13.48
C VAL A 116 -6.53 15.89 14.81
N ASP A 117 -6.89 15.16 15.85
CA ASP A 117 -7.12 15.71 17.21
C ASP A 117 -5.84 16.34 17.78
N ALA A 118 -4.67 15.84 17.37
CA ALA A 118 -3.36 16.37 17.77
C ALA A 118 -2.89 17.58 16.93
N LEU A 119 -3.65 18.04 15.93
CA LEU A 119 -3.30 19.20 15.13
C LEU A 119 -3.41 20.51 15.93
N PRO A 120 -2.56 21.50 15.65
CA PRO A 120 -2.74 22.87 16.17
C PRO A 120 -4.13 23.43 15.77
N ASP A 121 -4.72 24.26 16.63
CA ASP A 121 -6.06 24.81 16.43
C ASP A 121 -6.25 25.48 15.07
N GLN A 122 -5.27 26.30 14.66
CA GLN A 122 -5.31 26.97 13.34
C GLN A 122 -5.37 25.96 12.19
N THR A 123 -4.60 24.88 12.24
CA THR A 123 -4.60 23.84 11.21
C THR A 123 -5.91 23.04 11.27
N ARG A 124 -6.42 22.77 12.49
CA ARG A 124 -7.67 22.04 12.70
C ARG A 124 -8.89 22.84 12.21
N MET A 125 -8.89 24.17 12.30
CA MET A 125 -9.94 25.01 11.70
C MET A 125 -10.00 24.92 10.17
N ALA A 126 -8.89 24.62 9.51
CA ALA A 126 -8.84 24.39 8.07
C ALA A 126 -9.23 22.96 7.68
N TRP A 127 -9.40 22.05 8.65
CA TRP A 127 -9.68 20.64 8.39
C TRP A 127 -11.03 20.40 7.75
N VAL A 128 -11.09 19.37 6.87
CA VAL A 128 -12.31 18.92 6.19
C VAL A 128 -12.38 17.38 6.25
N TRP A 129 -13.52 16.86 6.68
CA TRP A 129 -13.83 15.46 6.48
C TRP A 129 -14.41 15.28 5.07
N TRP A 130 -13.63 14.66 4.17
CA TRP A 130 -14.07 14.42 2.81
C TRP A 130 -15.13 13.32 2.75
N ARG A 131 -16.13 13.52 1.92
CA ARG A 131 -17.15 12.53 1.60
C ARG A 131 -16.78 11.83 0.31
N LEU A 132 -16.55 10.51 0.37
CA LEU A 132 -16.35 9.67 -0.79
C LEU A 132 -17.53 8.70 -0.96
N PRO A 133 -17.89 8.33 -2.21
CA PRO A 133 -18.78 7.20 -2.43
C PRO A 133 -18.08 5.89 -1.99
N TYR A 134 -18.85 4.97 -1.44
CA TYR A 134 -18.32 3.64 -1.17
C TYR A 134 -18.09 2.91 -2.50
N PRO A 135 -16.92 2.29 -2.69
CA PRO A 135 -16.68 1.46 -3.86
C PRO A 135 -17.62 0.25 -3.85
N PRO A 136 -18.00 -0.27 -5.02
CA PRO A 136 -18.72 -1.52 -5.10
C PRO A 136 -17.89 -2.65 -4.48
N ARG A 137 -18.57 -3.70 -3.97
CA ARG A 137 -17.86 -4.85 -3.44
C ARG A 137 -16.94 -5.44 -4.50
N ARG A 138 -15.67 -5.67 -4.15
CA ARG A 138 -14.71 -6.35 -5.02
C ARG A 138 -15.25 -7.72 -5.45
N ASN A 139 -15.16 -8.01 -6.73
CA ASN A 139 -15.69 -9.23 -7.36
C ASN A 139 -14.63 -10.30 -7.67
N ALA A 140 -13.36 -10.05 -7.38
CA ALA A 140 -12.26 -10.95 -7.67
C ALA A 140 -11.34 -11.14 -6.46
N ASP A 141 -10.91 -12.38 -6.24
CA ASP A 141 -9.84 -12.74 -5.33
C ASP A 141 -8.52 -12.93 -6.07
N LEU A 142 -7.41 -13.03 -5.31
CA LEU A 142 -6.08 -13.25 -5.86
C LEU A 142 -6.06 -14.42 -6.85
N ALA A 143 -6.66 -15.55 -6.49
CA ALA A 143 -6.69 -16.75 -7.31
C ALA A 143 -7.31 -16.54 -8.70
N ALA A 144 -8.29 -15.64 -8.82
CA ALA A 144 -8.96 -15.32 -10.09
C ALA A 144 -8.08 -14.52 -11.06
N LEU A 145 -7.04 -13.85 -10.55
CA LEU A 145 -6.14 -13.01 -11.34
C LEU A 145 -4.85 -13.74 -11.74
N LEU A 146 -4.62 -14.93 -11.19
CA LEU A 146 -3.41 -15.70 -11.41
C LEU A 146 -3.53 -16.64 -12.62
N ASP A 147 -2.43 -16.81 -13.34
CA ASP A 147 -2.30 -17.85 -14.34
C ASP A 147 -2.13 -19.21 -13.65
N ARG A 148 -3.00 -20.16 -13.97
CA ARG A 148 -2.93 -21.52 -13.42
C ARG A 148 -1.91 -22.40 -14.11
N ASN A 149 -1.56 -22.08 -15.36
CA ASN A 149 -0.63 -22.83 -16.18
C ASN A 149 0.53 -21.95 -16.68
N PRO A 150 1.26 -21.31 -15.76
CA PRO A 150 2.40 -20.49 -16.17
C PRO A 150 3.53 -21.36 -16.75
N PRO A 151 4.41 -20.79 -17.59
CA PRO A 151 5.56 -21.52 -18.14
C PRO A 151 6.43 -22.16 -17.04
N GLU A 152 6.99 -23.36 -17.32
CA GLU A 152 7.71 -24.11 -16.30
C GLU A 152 8.93 -23.36 -15.74
N HIS A 153 9.61 -22.57 -16.57
CA HIS A 153 10.81 -21.82 -16.17
C HIS A 153 10.59 -20.76 -15.09
N VAL A 154 9.32 -20.35 -14.81
CA VAL A 154 9.03 -19.36 -13.75
C VAL A 154 8.99 -19.98 -12.36
N TRP A 155 8.83 -21.30 -12.27
CA TRP A 155 8.82 -22.00 -11.01
C TRP A 155 10.23 -22.08 -10.39
N ARG A 156 10.30 -21.93 -9.10
CA ARG A 156 11.52 -22.12 -8.34
C ARG A 156 11.77 -23.62 -8.14
N SER A 157 13.03 -23.98 -7.92
CA SER A 157 13.38 -25.36 -7.58
C SER A 157 12.71 -25.81 -6.29
N GLU A 158 12.61 -27.11 -6.13
CA GLU A 158 12.10 -27.71 -4.90
C GLU A 158 12.95 -27.30 -3.68
N ASP A 159 14.28 -27.29 -3.82
CA ASP A 159 15.19 -26.81 -2.78
C ASP A 159 14.91 -25.37 -2.37
N ALA A 160 14.66 -24.46 -3.32
CA ALA A 160 14.30 -23.08 -3.02
C ALA A 160 12.94 -22.98 -2.29
N THR A 161 12.00 -23.86 -2.63
CA THR A 161 10.70 -23.95 -1.96
C THR A 161 10.89 -24.43 -0.52
N GLN A 162 11.65 -25.48 -0.29
CA GLN A 162 11.94 -26.00 1.05
C GLN A 162 12.69 -25.00 1.92
N LYS A 163 13.69 -24.29 1.36
CA LYS A 163 14.40 -23.21 2.06
C LYS A 163 13.45 -22.08 2.49
N LEU A 164 12.46 -21.73 1.66
CA LEU A 164 11.47 -20.74 2.04
C LEU A 164 10.58 -21.25 3.17
N LEU A 165 10.09 -22.48 3.08
CA LEU A 165 9.26 -23.10 4.12
C LEU A 165 10.01 -23.19 5.46
N ALA A 166 11.32 -23.47 5.43
CA ALA A 166 12.16 -23.48 6.63
C ALA A 166 12.25 -22.12 7.35
N GLN A 167 12.06 -21.01 6.63
CA GLN A 167 12.02 -19.66 7.21
C GLN A 167 10.69 -19.32 7.90
N MET A 168 9.66 -20.16 7.76
CA MET A 168 8.33 -19.92 8.34
C MET A 168 8.29 -20.27 9.82
N THR A 169 7.57 -19.46 10.59
CA THR A 169 7.19 -19.80 11.96
C THR A 169 6.16 -20.96 11.97
N PRO A 170 5.98 -21.66 13.09
CA PRO A 170 4.97 -22.73 13.20
C PRO A 170 3.57 -22.30 12.70
N LEU A 171 3.13 -21.09 13.04
CA LEU A 171 1.85 -20.55 12.60
C LEU A 171 1.71 -20.51 11.06
N HIS A 172 2.75 -20.07 10.36
CA HIS A 172 2.72 -19.98 8.90
C HIS A 172 2.90 -21.33 8.23
N ARG A 173 3.64 -22.25 8.85
CA ARG A 173 3.71 -23.66 8.41
C ARG A 173 2.36 -24.35 8.50
N GLN A 174 1.66 -24.21 9.62
CA GLN A 174 0.31 -24.77 9.78
C GLN A 174 -0.66 -24.29 8.67
N ARG A 175 -0.56 -23.01 8.25
CA ARG A 175 -1.36 -22.50 7.12
C ARG A 175 -1.01 -23.20 5.81
N VAL A 176 0.25 -23.50 5.56
CA VAL A 176 0.67 -24.24 4.38
C VAL A 176 0.19 -25.68 4.46
N GLU A 177 0.31 -26.33 5.59
CA GLU A 177 -0.18 -27.71 5.83
C GLU A 177 -1.69 -27.80 5.58
N ALA A 178 -2.46 -26.83 6.08
CA ALA A 178 -3.90 -26.76 5.82
C ALA A 178 -4.21 -26.59 4.33
N ALA A 179 -3.43 -25.78 3.62
CA ALA A 179 -3.60 -25.60 2.17
C ALA A 179 -3.16 -26.83 1.37
N LEU A 180 -2.19 -27.61 1.84
CA LEU A 180 -1.76 -28.89 1.24
C LEU A 180 -2.77 -30.00 1.44
N ALA A 181 -3.51 -29.99 2.57
CA ALA A 181 -4.58 -30.94 2.84
C ALA A 181 -5.83 -30.72 1.98
N ASP A 182 -6.02 -29.50 1.45
CA ASP A 182 -7.07 -29.19 0.48
C ASP A 182 -6.62 -29.68 -0.91
N PRO A 183 -7.35 -30.60 -1.57
CA PRO A 183 -6.99 -31.09 -2.90
C PRO A 183 -7.12 -30.02 -3.99
N LYS A 184 -7.82 -28.92 -3.72
CA LYS A 184 -8.02 -27.82 -4.65
C LYS A 184 -6.72 -27.04 -4.87
N TRP A 185 -6.66 -26.40 -6.02
CA TRP A 185 -5.61 -25.41 -6.31
C TRP A 185 -5.77 -24.20 -5.38
N ASN A 186 -4.74 -23.90 -4.62
CA ASN A 186 -4.67 -22.74 -3.75
C ASN A 186 -3.40 -21.92 -4.02
N ALA A 187 -3.47 -20.61 -3.86
CA ALA A 187 -2.31 -19.73 -3.99
C ALA A 187 -2.23 -18.78 -2.79
N GLY A 188 -1.14 -18.88 -2.06
CA GLY A 188 -0.82 -17.99 -0.95
C GLY A 188 0.19 -16.92 -1.33
N ALA A 189 -0.07 -15.69 -0.93
CA ALA A 189 0.89 -14.61 -1.07
C ALA A 189 1.97 -14.70 0.02
N VAL A 190 3.24 -14.72 -0.39
CA VAL A 190 4.38 -14.87 0.51
C VAL A 190 5.12 -13.55 0.71
N PHE A 191 5.43 -13.26 1.95
CA PHE A 191 6.18 -12.07 2.38
C PHE A 191 7.48 -12.50 3.06
N ARG A 192 8.59 -11.89 2.68
CA ARG A 192 9.84 -12.03 3.43
C ARG A 192 10.06 -10.78 4.27
N ARG A 193 10.24 -10.95 5.56
CA ARG A 193 10.43 -9.86 6.52
C ARG A 193 11.63 -10.16 7.42
N ILE A 194 12.36 -9.11 7.77
CA ILE A 194 13.36 -9.20 8.83
C ILE A 194 12.63 -8.99 10.16
N ARG A 195 12.75 -9.95 11.05
CA ARG A 195 12.25 -9.90 12.43
C ARG A 195 13.45 -9.81 13.38
N LEU A 196 13.25 -9.14 14.51
CA LEU A 196 14.23 -9.14 15.60
C LEU A 196 13.85 -10.28 16.56
N GLU A 197 14.68 -11.29 16.64
CA GLU A 197 14.51 -12.43 17.54
C GLU A 197 15.77 -12.55 18.40
N LYS A 198 15.62 -12.54 19.72
CA LYS A 198 16.75 -12.59 20.68
C LYS A 198 17.90 -11.60 20.33
N ASN A 199 17.53 -10.38 19.91
CA ASN A 199 18.42 -9.32 19.44
C ASN A 199 19.14 -9.59 18.11
N GLU A 200 18.83 -10.67 17.40
CA GLU A 200 19.37 -10.98 16.07
C GLU A 200 18.34 -10.67 14.98
N ARG A 201 18.85 -10.23 13.81
CA ARG A 201 18.02 -9.98 12.64
C ARG A 201 17.81 -11.28 11.88
N VAL A 202 16.63 -11.87 11.99
CA VAL A 202 16.27 -13.12 11.32
C VAL A 202 15.33 -12.85 10.16
N GLN A 203 15.62 -13.38 8.98
CA GLN A 203 14.69 -13.33 7.86
C GLN A 203 13.61 -14.40 8.04
N ARG A 204 12.36 -13.97 8.08
CA ARG A 204 11.18 -14.85 8.17
C ARG A 204 10.34 -14.77 6.91
N ALA A 205 9.77 -15.91 6.52
CA ALA A 205 8.75 -16.00 5.50
C ALA A 205 7.37 -16.08 6.17
N GLU A 206 6.46 -15.25 5.73
CA GLU A 206 5.07 -15.20 6.19
C GLU A 206 4.16 -15.45 4.99
N ILE A 207 3.07 -16.20 5.18
CA ILE A 207 2.13 -16.51 4.11
C ILE A 207 0.70 -16.20 4.54
N ARG A 208 -0.11 -15.80 3.55
CA ARG A 208 -1.56 -15.62 3.69
C ARG A 208 -2.31 -16.30 2.54
N TYR A 209 -3.45 -16.91 2.85
CA TYR A 209 -4.35 -17.59 1.90
C TYR A 209 -5.76 -16.97 1.90
N ASP A 210 -5.87 -15.70 2.27
CA ASP A 210 -7.14 -14.96 2.35
C ASP A 210 -7.55 -14.29 1.03
N GLY A 211 -7.03 -14.78 -0.09
CA GLY A 211 -7.35 -14.26 -1.41
C GLY A 211 -6.74 -12.87 -1.72
N MET A 212 -5.69 -12.47 -0.99
CA MET A 212 -5.08 -11.15 -1.11
C MET A 212 -3.58 -11.23 -1.41
N ALA A 213 -3.14 -10.46 -2.37
CA ALA A 213 -1.72 -10.17 -2.55
C ALA A 213 -1.23 -9.09 -1.57
N GLY A 214 0.07 -9.03 -1.36
CA GLY A 214 0.71 -7.90 -0.69
C GLY A 214 0.85 -6.66 -1.57
N CYS A 215 1.30 -5.58 -0.96
CA CYS A 215 1.64 -4.37 -1.69
C CYS A 215 2.75 -4.65 -2.71
N LEU A 216 2.43 -4.57 -3.99
CA LEU A 216 3.42 -4.67 -5.06
C LEU A 216 4.41 -3.51 -4.97
N ARG A 217 5.69 -3.83 -5.16
CA ARG A 217 6.80 -2.86 -5.07
C ARG A 217 7.72 -3.03 -6.26
N THR A 218 8.34 -1.95 -6.67
CA THR A 218 9.39 -1.97 -7.70
C THR A 218 10.65 -2.64 -7.14
N PRO A 219 11.19 -3.69 -7.76
CA PRO A 219 12.39 -4.39 -7.27
C PRO A 219 13.63 -3.50 -7.20
N ALA A 220 13.74 -2.50 -8.08
CA ALA A 220 14.85 -1.53 -8.10
C ALA A 220 15.05 -0.75 -6.78
N GLY A 221 14.06 -0.73 -5.89
CA GLY A 221 14.14 -0.10 -4.57
C GLY A 221 14.68 -1.01 -3.45
N GLY A 222 15.28 -2.17 -3.78
CA GLY A 222 15.78 -3.15 -2.80
C GLY A 222 14.71 -4.02 -2.17
N SER A 223 13.47 -3.96 -2.66
CA SER A 223 12.39 -4.86 -2.25
C SER A 223 12.38 -6.12 -3.11
N SER A 224 12.10 -7.27 -2.49
CA SER A 224 11.92 -8.51 -3.25
C SER A 224 10.64 -8.49 -4.07
N LYS A 225 10.64 -9.14 -5.24
CA LYS A 225 9.43 -9.45 -5.99
C LYS A 225 8.45 -10.21 -5.09
N GLN A 226 7.13 -9.95 -5.25
CA GLN A 226 6.09 -10.71 -4.56
C GLN A 226 6.17 -12.17 -4.99
N LEU A 227 6.20 -13.07 -4.02
CA LEU A 227 6.19 -14.50 -4.26
C LEU A 227 4.80 -15.09 -3.99
N LEU A 228 4.50 -16.18 -4.68
CA LEU A 228 3.34 -17.01 -4.49
C LEU A 228 3.79 -18.43 -4.15
N LEU A 229 3.17 -19.01 -3.13
CA LEU A 229 3.25 -20.44 -2.87
C LEU A 229 1.93 -21.06 -3.34
N VAL A 230 2.00 -21.82 -4.42
CA VAL A 230 0.86 -22.54 -4.98
C VAL A 230 0.86 -23.95 -4.40
N THR A 231 -0.29 -24.41 -3.94
CA THR A 231 -0.49 -25.79 -3.47
C THR A 231 -1.55 -26.45 -4.32
N GLU A 232 -1.20 -27.61 -4.87
CA GLU A 232 -2.10 -28.43 -5.69
C GLU A 232 -1.71 -29.88 -5.54
N HIS A 233 -2.70 -30.78 -5.38
CA HIS A 233 -2.49 -32.22 -5.19
C HIS A 233 -1.45 -32.56 -4.10
N GLY A 234 -1.49 -31.82 -2.97
CA GLY A 234 -0.57 -32.03 -1.86
C GLY A 234 0.89 -31.56 -2.11
N ARG A 235 1.16 -30.85 -3.20
CA ARG A 235 2.51 -30.36 -3.55
C ARG A 235 2.62 -28.86 -3.49
N PRO A 236 3.61 -28.27 -2.76
CA PRO A 236 3.86 -26.87 -2.76
C PRO A 236 4.85 -26.49 -3.89
N ARG A 237 4.52 -25.46 -4.66
CA ARG A 237 5.41 -24.89 -5.69
C ARG A 237 5.51 -23.38 -5.51
N LEU A 238 6.73 -22.86 -5.58
CA LEU A 238 7.04 -21.44 -5.38
C LEU A 238 7.33 -20.76 -6.71
N ARG A 239 6.74 -19.57 -6.92
CA ARG A 239 7.07 -18.71 -8.07
C ARG A 239 6.90 -17.22 -7.75
N PRO A 240 7.48 -16.29 -8.51
CA PRO A 240 7.12 -14.88 -8.43
C PRO A 240 5.72 -14.64 -9.02
N VAL A 241 5.12 -13.49 -8.65
CA VAL A 241 4.00 -12.92 -9.41
C VAL A 241 4.50 -12.50 -10.78
N LEU A 242 3.80 -12.88 -11.84
CA LEU A 242 4.15 -12.56 -13.21
C LEU A 242 3.76 -11.12 -13.57
N ALA A 243 4.39 -10.55 -14.60
CA ALA A 243 4.13 -9.17 -15.02
C ALA A 243 2.64 -8.95 -15.35
N ARG A 244 2.00 -9.87 -16.07
CA ARG A 244 0.57 -9.79 -16.39
C ARG A 244 -0.31 -9.89 -15.13
N GLU A 245 0.03 -10.76 -14.19
CA GLU A 245 -0.68 -10.88 -12.91
C GLU A 245 -0.54 -9.62 -12.06
N ALA A 246 0.68 -9.04 -12.03
CA ALA A 246 0.91 -7.76 -11.37
C ALA A 246 0.09 -6.63 -12.00
N ALA A 247 -0.03 -6.60 -13.33
CA ALA A 247 -0.87 -5.64 -14.04
C ALA A 247 -2.36 -5.79 -13.66
N ARG A 248 -2.89 -7.02 -13.64
CA ARG A 248 -4.26 -7.31 -13.17
C ARG A 248 -4.48 -6.88 -11.72
N LEU A 249 -3.51 -7.13 -10.84
CA LEU A 249 -3.54 -6.68 -9.44
C LEU A 249 -3.53 -5.15 -9.30
N MET A 250 -2.99 -4.44 -10.28
CA MET A 250 -3.03 -2.97 -10.37
C MET A 250 -4.28 -2.44 -11.07
N GLY A 251 -5.22 -3.33 -11.45
CA GLY A 251 -6.47 -2.96 -12.11
C GLY A 251 -6.37 -2.74 -13.62
N LEU A 252 -5.27 -3.16 -14.26
CA LEU A 252 -5.13 -3.08 -15.71
C LEU A 252 -5.81 -4.26 -16.39
N GLU A 253 -6.52 -3.98 -17.46
CA GLU A 253 -7.16 -4.98 -18.30
C GLU A 253 -6.13 -5.82 -19.07
N ASP A 254 -6.52 -7.03 -19.50
CA ASP A 254 -5.64 -7.92 -20.28
C ASP A 254 -5.29 -7.36 -21.67
N SER A 255 -6.10 -6.46 -22.19
CA SER A 255 -5.86 -5.71 -23.43
C SER A 255 -4.68 -4.72 -23.32
N TYR A 256 -4.30 -4.30 -22.10
CA TYR A 256 -3.19 -3.38 -21.91
C TYR A 256 -1.86 -4.05 -22.32
N ARG A 257 -1.16 -3.42 -23.26
CA ARG A 257 0.13 -3.93 -23.77
C ARG A 257 1.24 -3.67 -22.76
N LEU A 258 1.84 -4.74 -22.26
CA LEU A 258 3.05 -4.65 -21.43
C LEU A 258 4.29 -4.54 -22.34
N PRO A 259 5.36 -3.85 -21.91
CA PRO A 259 6.63 -3.81 -22.64
C PRO A 259 7.17 -5.22 -22.92
N LEU A 260 7.69 -5.41 -24.14
CA LEU A 260 8.36 -6.65 -24.51
C LEU A 260 9.69 -6.75 -23.75
N GLY A 261 9.95 -7.87 -23.12
CA GLY A 261 11.20 -8.12 -22.34
C GLY A 261 11.06 -8.09 -20.83
N GLU A 262 9.92 -7.70 -20.28
CA GLU A 262 9.63 -7.92 -18.85
C GLU A 262 9.13 -9.35 -18.60
N THR A 263 9.91 -10.32 -19.01
CA THR A 263 9.81 -11.67 -18.47
C THR A 263 10.46 -11.67 -17.10
N ASN A 264 9.59 -11.63 -16.05
CA ASN A 264 9.92 -11.95 -14.65
C ASN A 264 10.60 -10.88 -13.82
#